data_83bc9995a0fb35b0e0a6b4fbb8f3d88f
#
_entry.id   83bc9995a0fb35b0e0a6b4fbb8f3d88f
#
_cell.length_a   1.000
_cell.length_b   1.000
_cell.length_c   1.000
_cell.angle_alpha   90.00
_cell.angle_beta   90.00
_cell.angle_gamma   90.00
#
_symmetry.space_group_name_H-M   'P 1'
#
loop_
_entity.id
_entity.type
_entity.pdbx_description
1 polymer ?
#
loop_
_entity_poly.entity_id
_entity_poly.type
_entity_poly.pdbx_seq_one_letter_code
_entity_poly.pdbx_strand_id
1 'polypeptide(L)'
;MNIRDESARCLLCANAKCTKACPKHFDPARMMRAVRFDNAECAAKYVNTDICAECDGKCENACIHPDFSIRIRNIAAALPDCEYTDEPSLAIEFMGVKCENPFFLSSSIVAGNYEMCANAFKMGWAGAVFKTIGFLKPEETSPRFDAIRKEGTPFIGFKNLEQISDHSPEENLSDLQRLKTDFPNKVIVASIMGETDEEWTELARLVTAAGADIIECNFSCPQMVGDGLGSDVGQNPDLVKHYTECVKKGSSLPVLAKMTPNIGNMEVPAIAAVNGGADGIAAINTIKCITGFDMENMQPYNAVSEKTSVSGYSGKAVKPIALRFISDMARCGELKGVPLSGIGGIETWHDAAEFIALGCGNVQVTTAVMQYGYRIIDDLISGLKAYMQRKKIFRLQDLVGAGLKNVTEPDKLDRTTATYPVFDKKRCIGCGRCCLSCRDGGHQAIDISDDGKPVFKGSKCVGCHLCSLVCPVGAIGKSKRVKKKM
;
A
#
# COMPACT_ATOMS: atom_id res chain seq x y z
N MET A 1 15.33 19.33 13.36
CA MET A 1 15.44 18.01 12.66
C MET A 1 14.03 17.53 12.37
N ASN A 2 13.75 17.04 11.16
CA ASN A 2 12.51 16.36 10.87
C ASN A 2 12.66 14.90 11.32
N ILE A 3 11.85 14.45 12.29
CA ILE A 3 11.95 13.09 12.83
C ILE A 3 11.62 12.02 11.78
N ARG A 4 10.76 12.34 10.80
CA ARG A 4 10.46 11.43 9.68
C ARG A 4 11.67 11.21 8.78
N ASP A 5 12.38 12.28 8.42
CA ASP A 5 13.55 12.18 7.54
C ASP A 5 14.67 11.39 8.23
N GLU A 6 14.89 11.63 9.53
CA GLU A 6 15.88 10.88 10.29
C GLU A 6 15.49 9.42 10.50
N SER A 7 14.20 9.14 10.78
CA SER A 7 13.72 7.76 10.88
C SER A 7 13.75 7.02 9.54
N ALA A 8 13.64 7.75 8.42
CA ALA A 8 13.74 7.17 7.08
C ALA A 8 15.11 6.54 6.80
N ARG A 9 16.17 6.99 7.47
CA ARG A 9 17.51 6.41 7.38
C ARG A 9 17.64 5.09 8.14
N CYS A 10 16.77 4.81 9.10
CA CYS A 10 16.86 3.61 9.93
C CYS A 10 16.73 2.34 9.08
N LEU A 11 17.66 1.38 9.25
CA LEU A 11 17.68 0.12 8.52
C LEU A 11 16.60 -0.86 8.97
N LEU A 12 15.88 -0.57 10.06
CA LEU A 12 14.85 -1.46 10.65
C LEU A 12 15.39 -2.87 10.90
N CYS A 13 16.55 -2.98 11.53
CA CYS A 13 17.30 -4.23 11.74
C CYS A 13 16.44 -5.33 12.37
N ALA A 14 16.55 -6.57 11.85
CA ALA A 14 15.91 -7.74 12.45
C ALA A 14 16.48 -8.06 13.84
N ASN A 15 17.82 -7.89 14.00
CA ASN A 15 18.52 -8.04 15.27
C ASN A 15 19.05 -6.66 15.72
N ALA A 16 18.19 -5.87 16.32
CA ALA A 16 18.43 -4.48 16.65
C ALA A 16 19.46 -4.31 17.78
N LYS A 17 20.70 -3.97 17.43
CA LYS A 17 21.77 -3.70 18.42
C LYS A 17 21.44 -2.50 19.30
N CYS A 18 20.75 -1.49 18.79
CA CYS A 18 20.30 -0.33 19.56
C CYS A 18 19.37 -0.72 20.73
N THR A 19 18.42 -1.63 20.52
CA THR A 19 17.54 -2.16 21.58
C THR A 19 18.35 -2.94 22.62
N LYS A 20 19.26 -3.82 22.18
CA LYS A 20 20.10 -4.62 23.08
C LYS A 20 21.06 -3.76 23.93
N ALA A 21 21.51 -2.63 23.41
CA ALA A 21 22.43 -1.73 24.09
C ALA A 21 21.74 -0.73 25.03
N CYS A 22 20.39 -0.69 25.05
CA CYS A 22 19.66 0.25 25.92
C CYS A 22 19.78 -0.18 27.40
N PRO A 23 20.42 0.63 28.29
CA PRO A 23 20.59 0.27 29.69
C PRO A 23 19.30 0.34 30.52
N LYS A 24 18.27 0.92 29.95
CA LYS A 24 16.92 1.05 30.55
C LYS A 24 15.94 0.01 30.01
N HIS A 25 16.40 -0.91 29.17
CA HIS A 25 15.58 -1.95 28.53
C HIS A 25 14.40 -1.42 27.71
N PHE A 26 14.48 -0.19 27.20
CA PHE A 26 13.53 0.34 26.23
C PHE A 26 13.74 -0.32 24.86
N ASP A 27 12.74 -0.15 23.96
CA ASP A 27 12.82 -0.66 22.59
C ASP A 27 12.92 0.47 21.54
N PRO A 28 14.10 1.09 21.39
CA PRO A 28 14.31 2.13 20.39
C PRO A 28 14.10 1.62 18.95
N ALA A 29 14.27 0.33 18.66
CA ALA A 29 14.04 -0.20 17.33
C ALA A 29 12.54 -0.21 16.97
N ARG A 30 11.66 -0.58 17.90
CA ARG A 30 10.20 -0.48 17.70
C ARG A 30 9.74 0.97 17.64
N MET A 31 10.27 1.84 18.48
CA MET A 31 10.05 3.30 18.39
C MET A 31 10.40 3.82 16.99
N MET A 32 11.59 3.50 16.48
CA MET A 32 12.05 3.92 15.16
C MET A 32 11.14 3.40 14.05
N ARG A 33 10.70 2.15 14.14
CA ARG A 33 9.77 1.56 13.18
C ARG A 33 8.42 2.29 13.21
N ALA A 34 7.87 2.53 14.38
CA ALA A 34 6.60 3.26 14.52
C ALA A 34 6.68 4.66 13.88
N VAL A 35 7.74 5.44 14.16
CA VAL A 35 7.94 6.76 13.53
C VAL A 35 8.06 6.65 12.01
N ARG A 36 8.79 5.63 11.53
CA ARG A 36 8.95 5.35 10.09
C ARG A 36 7.62 5.08 9.39
N PHE A 37 6.71 4.37 10.05
CA PHE A 37 5.40 4.02 9.53
C PHE A 37 4.30 5.02 9.88
N ASP A 38 4.67 6.31 10.08
CA ASP A 38 3.76 7.41 10.38
C ASP A 38 2.96 7.25 11.69
N ASN A 39 3.47 6.41 12.60
CA ASN A 39 2.83 6.08 13.87
C ASN A 39 3.59 6.70 15.05
N ALA A 40 3.97 7.97 14.95
CA ALA A 40 4.74 8.68 15.98
C ALA A 40 4.01 8.76 17.34
N GLU A 41 2.66 8.82 17.32
CA GLU A 41 1.83 8.85 18.54
C GLU A 41 2.00 7.57 19.36
N CYS A 42 2.10 6.41 18.72
CA CYS A 42 2.33 5.14 19.42
C CYS A 42 3.82 4.84 19.68
N ALA A 43 4.73 5.58 19.07
CA ALA A 43 6.16 5.37 19.24
C ALA A 43 6.62 5.63 20.69
N ALA A 44 6.00 6.58 21.38
CA ALA A 44 6.34 6.95 22.76
C ALA A 44 6.14 5.79 23.77
N LYS A 45 5.25 4.82 23.49
CA LYS A 45 5.06 3.65 24.38
C LYS A 45 6.26 2.70 24.49
N TYR A 46 7.21 2.80 23.55
CA TYR A 46 8.40 1.93 23.52
C TYR A 46 9.62 2.53 24.23
N VAL A 47 9.54 3.79 24.64
CA VAL A 47 10.61 4.52 25.30
C VAL A 47 10.03 5.45 26.37
N ASN A 48 10.89 5.96 27.26
CA ASN A 48 10.52 7.11 28.09
C ASN A 48 11.24 8.34 27.54
N THR A 49 10.50 9.33 27.09
CA THR A 49 11.02 10.52 26.39
C THR A 49 11.99 11.31 27.22
N ASP A 50 11.68 11.54 28.52
CA ASP A 50 12.50 12.32 29.44
C ASP A 50 13.83 11.61 29.75
N ILE A 51 13.75 10.32 30.07
CA ILE A 51 14.97 9.49 30.32
C ILE A 51 15.84 9.42 29.07
N CYS A 52 15.22 9.28 27.88
CA CYS A 52 15.99 9.24 26.62
C CYS A 52 16.67 10.58 26.29
N ALA A 53 16.07 11.71 26.65
CA ALA A 53 16.66 13.03 26.41
C ALA A 53 17.97 13.22 27.18
N GLU A 54 18.05 12.68 28.40
CA GLU A 54 19.18 12.88 29.31
C GLU A 54 20.22 11.74 29.31
N CYS A 55 19.94 10.60 28.62
CA CYS A 55 20.80 9.42 28.64
C CYS A 55 22.10 9.60 27.83
N ASP A 56 23.11 8.73 28.08
CA ASP A 56 24.41 8.73 27.39
C ASP A 56 24.41 8.21 25.94
N GLY A 57 23.24 7.79 25.42
CA GLY A 57 23.08 7.43 24.01
C GLY A 57 23.70 6.08 23.59
N LYS A 58 23.84 5.11 24.48
CA LYS A 58 24.40 3.79 24.14
C LYS A 58 23.72 3.13 22.94
N CYS A 59 22.42 3.37 22.76
CA CYS A 59 21.67 2.89 21.59
C CYS A 59 22.16 3.52 20.27
N GLU A 60 22.52 4.80 20.27
CA GLU A 60 23.10 5.50 19.11
C GLU A 60 24.50 4.98 18.79
N ASN A 61 25.34 4.81 19.83
CA ASN A 61 26.68 4.26 19.68
C ASN A 61 26.68 2.81 19.15
N ALA A 62 25.64 2.04 19.45
CA ALA A 62 25.47 0.68 18.95
C ALA A 62 24.79 0.59 17.58
N CYS A 63 24.40 1.71 16.98
CA CYS A 63 23.76 1.74 15.68
C CYS A 63 24.75 1.29 14.58
N ILE A 64 24.31 0.37 13.73
CA ILE A 64 25.12 -0.22 12.65
C ILE A 64 24.92 0.47 11.30
N HIS A 65 24.30 1.65 11.27
CA HIS A 65 24.15 2.40 10.02
C HIS A 65 25.53 2.74 9.43
N PRO A 66 25.79 2.46 8.13
CA PRO A 66 27.13 2.53 7.56
C PRO A 66 27.71 3.96 7.53
N ASP A 67 26.88 4.97 7.32
CA ASP A 67 27.37 6.35 7.18
C ASP A 67 27.45 7.05 8.55
N PHE A 68 26.30 7.24 9.19
CA PHE A 68 26.20 7.90 10.50
C PHE A 68 25.13 7.24 11.35
N SER A 69 25.39 7.08 12.64
CA SER A 69 24.41 6.60 13.61
C SER A 69 23.11 7.40 13.54
N ILE A 70 21.99 6.73 13.71
CA ILE A 70 20.68 7.38 13.79
C ILE A 70 20.56 8.14 15.11
N ARG A 71 20.06 9.36 15.06
CA ARG A 71 19.88 10.23 16.23
C ARG A 71 18.63 9.84 17.03
N ILE A 72 18.69 8.67 17.67
CA ILE A 72 17.58 8.02 18.35
C ILE A 72 17.02 8.89 19.49
N ARG A 73 17.92 9.49 20.30
CA ARG A 73 17.53 10.38 21.42
C ARG A 73 16.78 11.61 20.95
N ASN A 74 17.25 12.23 19.88
CA ASN A 74 16.59 13.41 19.32
C ASN A 74 15.20 13.08 18.78
N ILE A 75 15.01 11.88 18.22
CA ILE A 75 13.70 11.41 17.80
C ILE A 75 12.83 11.16 19.02
N ALA A 76 13.33 10.44 20.04
CA ALA A 76 12.58 10.18 21.26
C ALA A 76 12.10 11.48 21.96
N ALA A 77 13.00 12.48 22.09
CA ALA A 77 12.66 13.77 22.68
C ALA A 77 11.66 14.62 21.86
N ALA A 78 11.46 14.31 20.60
CA ALA A 78 10.51 15.02 19.72
C ALA A 78 9.21 14.24 19.48
N LEU A 79 8.99 13.12 20.16
CA LEU A 79 7.73 12.37 20.07
C LEU A 79 6.60 13.16 20.74
N PRO A 80 5.38 13.11 20.16
CA PRO A 80 4.20 13.63 20.82
C PRO A 80 3.85 12.77 22.04
N ASP A 81 3.15 13.36 23.01
CA ASP A 81 2.52 12.63 24.09
C ASP A 81 1.51 11.64 23.51
N CYS A 82 1.48 10.42 24.06
CA CYS A 82 0.61 9.36 23.60
C CYS A 82 -0.49 9.07 24.62
N GLU A 83 -1.71 9.51 24.33
CA GLU A 83 -2.92 9.10 25.04
C GLU A 83 -3.60 7.92 24.35
N TYR A 84 -2.82 6.95 23.82
CA TYR A 84 -3.36 5.82 23.08
C TYR A 84 -4.07 4.85 24.03
N THR A 85 -5.36 4.61 23.74
CA THR A 85 -6.14 3.50 24.30
C THR A 85 -6.45 2.46 23.23
N ASP A 86 -6.80 1.24 23.62
CA ASP A 86 -7.11 0.15 22.65
C ASP A 86 -8.53 0.25 22.05
N GLU A 87 -9.25 1.30 22.33
CA GLU A 87 -10.48 1.75 21.68
C GLU A 87 -10.12 2.62 20.48
N PRO A 88 -10.55 2.45 19.32
CA PRO A 88 -11.72 1.87 18.69
C PRO A 88 -11.51 0.45 18.13
N SER A 89 -12.63 -0.21 17.78
CA SER A 89 -12.61 -1.53 17.14
C SER A 89 -12.24 -1.42 15.66
N LEU A 90 -11.30 -2.28 15.22
CA LEU A 90 -11.00 -2.49 13.80
C LEU A 90 -11.75 -3.69 13.21
N ALA A 91 -12.58 -4.38 13.99
CA ALA A 91 -13.37 -5.49 13.51
C ALA A 91 -14.34 -5.03 12.41
N ILE A 92 -14.46 -5.84 11.37
CA ILE A 92 -15.30 -5.56 10.20
C ILE A 92 -15.90 -6.88 9.69
N GLU A 93 -17.03 -6.79 9.01
CA GLU A 93 -17.57 -7.87 8.21
C GLU A 93 -17.29 -7.57 6.73
N PHE A 94 -16.65 -8.51 6.06
CA PHE A 94 -16.33 -8.41 4.64
C PHE A 94 -16.94 -9.59 3.88
N MET A 95 -17.85 -9.31 2.96
CA MET A 95 -18.60 -10.32 2.18
C MET A 95 -19.28 -11.41 3.06
N GLY A 96 -19.85 -11.00 4.21
CA GLY A 96 -20.47 -11.91 5.18
C GLY A 96 -19.48 -12.62 6.13
N VAL A 97 -18.17 -12.44 5.95
CA VAL A 97 -17.13 -13.05 6.79
C VAL A 97 -16.62 -12.05 7.84
N LYS A 98 -16.60 -12.47 9.10
CA LYS A 98 -16.10 -11.64 10.21
C LYS A 98 -14.58 -11.59 10.22
N CYS A 99 -14.01 -10.39 10.30
CA CYS A 99 -12.58 -10.13 10.34
C CYS A 99 -12.22 -9.32 11.58
N GLU A 100 -11.18 -9.69 12.29
CA GLU A 100 -10.72 -8.97 13.50
C GLU A 100 -10.14 -7.59 13.22
N ASN A 101 -9.62 -7.38 12.00
CA ASN A 101 -9.14 -6.11 11.49
C ASN A 101 -9.16 -6.15 9.93
N PRO A 102 -8.96 -5.02 9.23
CA PRO A 102 -9.06 -4.97 7.77
C PRO A 102 -7.81 -5.44 7.01
N PHE A 103 -6.75 -5.88 7.67
CA PHE A 103 -5.45 -6.12 7.05
C PHE A 103 -5.27 -7.58 6.67
N PHE A 104 -5.15 -7.84 5.37
CA PHE A 104 -4.88 -9.15 4.79
C PHE A 104 -3.54 -9.15 4.04
N LEU A 105 -2.91 -10.32 3.95
CA LEU A 105 -1.87 -10.55 2.96
C LEU A 105 -2.52 -10.70 1.58
N SER A 106 -1.89 -10.12 0.55
CA SER A 106 -2.36 -10.31 -0.83
C SER A 106 -1.84 -11.61 -1.42
N SER A 107 -2.56 -12.15 -2.39
CA SER A 107 -2.17 -13.31 -3.20
C SER A 107 -0.82 -13.08 -3.87
N SER A 108 0.23 -13.61 -3.27
CA SER A 108 1.62 -13.47 -3.72
C SER A 108 2.54 -14.38 -2.88
N ILE A 109 3.85 -14.26 -3.07
CA ILE A 109 4.85 -15.01 -2.30
C ILE A 109 4.70 -14.85 -0.78
N VAL A 110 4.21 -13.71 -0.28
CA VAL A 110 4.05 -13.49 1.18
C VAL A 110 2.96 -14.35 1.81
N ALA A 111 2.14 -15.03 1.01
CA ALA A 111 1.11 -15.98 1.43
C ALA A 111 1.20 -17.27 0.59
N GLY A 112 2.41 -17.73 0.30
CA GLY A 112 2.69 -18.81 -0.64
C GLY A 112 2.61 -20.21 -0.08
N ASN A 113 2.58 -20.37 1.25
CA ASN A 113 2.50 -21.66 1.92
C ASN A 113 1.98 -21.51 3.36
N TYR A 114 1.81 -22.68 4.04
CA TYR A 114 1.33 -22.73 5.42
C TYR A 114 2.19 -21.91 6.37
N GLU A 115 3.51 -22.07 6.36
CA GLU A 115 4.43 -21.46 7.33
C GLU A 115 4.39 -19.93 7.23
N MET A 116 4.31 -19.38 6.03
CA MET A 116 4.21 -17.94 5.77
C MET A 116 2.90 -17.37 6.34
N CYS A 117 1.77 -17.98 6.00
CA CYS A 117 0.46 -17.54 6.50
C CYS A 117 0.35 -17.70 8.03
N ALA A 118 0.79 -18.84 8.58
CA ALA A 118 0.80 -19.09 10.02
C ALA A 118 1.63 -18.07 10.80
N ASN A 119 2.80 -17.71 10.29
CA ASN A 119 3.64 -16.67 10.89
C ASN A 119 2.94 -15.29 10.87
N ALA A 120 2.28 -14.94 9.78
CA ALA A 120 1.52 -13.70 9.69
C ALA A 120 0.34 -13.68 10.66
N PHE A 121 -0.42 -14.75 10.74
CA PHE A 121 -1.57 -14.88 11.66
C PHE A 121 -1.16 -14.75 13.13
N LYS A 122 -0.04 -15.37 13.51
CA LYS A 122 0.54 -15.23 14.87
C LYS A 122 0.95 -13.78 15.19
N MET A 123 1.28 -12.98 14.17
CA MET A 123 1.64 -11.56 14.34
C MET A 123 0.43 -10.62 14.35
N GLY A 124 -0.79 -11.09 14.03
CA GLY A 124 -2.02 -10.26 14.10
C GLY A 124 -2.66 -9.91 12.75
N TRP A 125 -2.17 -10.47 11.63
CA TRP A 125 -2.89 -10.36 10.36
C TRP A 125 -4.23 -11.08 10.46
N ALA A 126 -5.31 -10.43 10.01
CA ALA A 126 -6.67 -10.97 10.12
C ALA A 126 -6.95 -12.07 9.10
N GLY A 127 -6.30 -12.00 7.95
CA GLY A 127 -6.48 -12.98 6.89
C GLY A 127 -5.32 -12.97 5.90
N ALA A 128 -5.37 -13.94 5.00
CA ALA A 128 -4.46 -14.06 3.88
C ALA A 128 -5.21 -14.49 2.63
N VAL A 129 -4.90 -13.82 1.52
CA VAL A 129 -5.23 -14.32 0.20
C VAL A 129 -4.06 -15.22 -0.20
N PHE A 130 -4.28 -16.52 -0.18
CA PHE A 130 -3.29 -17.54 -0.50
C PHE A 130 -2.81 -17.39 -1.95
N LYS A 131 -1.53 -17.68 -2.21
CA LYS A 131 -0.96 -17.57 -3.56
C LYS A 131 -1.80 -18.37 -4.56
N THR A 132 -2.07 -17.79 -5.72
CA THR A 132 -3.01 -18.33 -6.72
C THR A 132 -2.72 -19.79 -7.05
N ILE A 133 -3.72 -20.63 -6.89
CA ILE A 133 -3.71 -22.08 -7.16
C ILE A 133 -4.26 -22.30 -8.58
N GLY A 134 -3.58 -23.14 -9.35
CA GLY A 134 -4.01 -23.60 -10.66
C GLY A 134 -3.55 -25.02 -10.89
N PHE A 135 -4.06 -25.69 -11.93
CA PHE A 135 -3.54 -27.01 -12.34
C PHE A 135 -2.21 -26.90 -13.09
N LEU A 136 -1.98 -25.76 -13.74
CA LEU A 136 -0.67 -25.45 -14.32
C LEU A 136 0.35 -25.21 -13.20
N LYS A 137 1.47 -25.92 -13.25
CA LYS A 137 2.64 -25.68 -12.40
C LYS A 137 3.69 -24.90 -13.18
N PRO A 138 3.90 -23.60 -12.91
CA PRO A 138 4.85 -22.78 -13.66
C PRO A 138 6.29 -23.12 -13.27
N GLU A 139 7.20 -23.00 -14.25
CA GLU A 139 8.64 -22.93 -14.01
C GLU A 139 9.06 -21.48 -13.83
N GLU A 140 9.60 -21.17 -12.66
CA GLU A 140 9.96 -19.81 -12.31
C GLU A 140 11.34 -19.41 -12.83
N THR A 141 11.46 -18.17 -13.28
CA THR A 141 12.72 -17.60 -13.77
C THR A 141 13.64 -17.15 -12.64
N SER A 142 14.94 -16.93 -12.93
CA SER A 142 15.90 -16.35 -11.98
C SER A 142 16.84 -15.36 -12.70
N PRO A 143 16.99 -14.12 -12.16
CA PRO A 143 16.30 -13.53 -10.99
C PRO A 143 14.84 -13.19 -11.28
N ARG A 144 13.98 -13.22 -10.23
CA ARG A 144 12.53 -12.92 -10.34
C ARG A 144 12.18 -11.48 -10.03
N PHE A 145 13.00 -10.78 -9.25
CA PHE A 145 12.66 -9.49 -8.68
C PHE A 145 13.65 -8.40 -9.06
N ASP A 146 13.12 -7.17 -9.17
CA ASP A 146 13.89 -5.95 -9.32
C ASP A 146 13.21 -4.79 -8.58
N ALA A 147 13.95 -3.72 -8.27
CA ALA A 147 13.40 -2.60 -7.52
C ALA A 147 13.95 -1.26 -7.99
N ILE A 148 13.06 -0.29 -8.19
CA ILE A 148 13.43 1.10 -8.41
C ILE A 148 13.67 1.76 -7.05
N ARG A 149 14.87 2.31 -6.87
CA ARG A 149 15.31 3.00 -5.66
C ARG A 149 15.60 4.46 -5.95
N LYS A 150 15.42 5.29 -4.96
CA LYS A 150 16.02 6.61 -4.88
C LYS A 150 17.17 6.55 -3.88
N GLU A 151 18.29 7.21 -4.16
CA GLU A 151 19.46 7.24 -3.28
C GLU A 151 19.09 7.44 -1.81
N GLY A 152 19.68 6.63 -0.93
CA GLY A 152 19.47 6.70 0.52
C GLY A 152 18.07 6.34 1.01
N THR A 153 17.19 5.80 0.14
CA THR A 153 15.82 5.42 0.51
C THR A 153 15.54 3.94 0.16
N PRO A 154 14.55 3.32 0.81
CA PRO A 154 13.98 2.05 0.38
C PRO A 154 13.45 2.14 -1.05
N PHE A 155 13.27 1.00 -1.70
CA PHE A 155 12.68 1.01 -3.03
C PHE A 155 11.25 1.54 -3.01
N ILE A 156 10.91 2.35 -4.02
CA ILE A 156 9.60 2.95 -4.20
C ILE A 156 8.72 2.15 -5.16
N GLY A 157 9.35 1.36 -6.03
CA GLY A 157 8.70 0.48 -6.99
C GLY A 157 9.40 -0.87 -7.01
N PHE A 158 8.64 -1.91 -7.31
CA PHE A 158 9.07 -3.29 -7.26
C PHE A 158 8.52 -4.05 -8.47
N LYS A 159 9.41 -4.64 -9.25
CA LYS A 159 9.08 -5.48 -10.41
C LYS A 159 9.17 -6.94 -10.02
N ASN A 160 8.22 -7.75 -10.46
CA ASN A 160 8.26 -9.19 -10.31
C ASN A 160 7.93 -9.92 -11.62
N LEU A 161 8.52 -11.09 -11.78
CA LEU A 161 8.30 -12.05 -12.86
C LEU A 161 7.58 -13.31 -12.36
N GLU A 162 7.12 -13.30 -11.08
CA GLU A 162 6.42 -14.45 -10.52
C GLU A 162 5.09 -14.72 -11.20
N GLN A 163 4.81 -15.99 -11.31
CA GLN A 163 3.54 -16.52 -11.80
C GLN A 163 2.64 -16.98 -10.62
N ILE A 164 1.74 -17.90 -10.86
CA ILE A 164 0.92 -18.55 -9.85
C ILE A 164 1.76 -19.47 -8.95
N SER A 165 1.14 -20.24 -8.06
CA SER A 165 1.86 -21.17 -7.17
C SER A 165 2.68 -22.20 -7.98
N ASP A 166 3.93 -22.40 -7.58
CA ASP A 166 4.83 -23.43 -8.10
C ASP A 166 4.72 -24.76 -7.32
N HIS A 167 3.85 -24.82 -6.31
CA HIS A 167 3.45 -26.04 -5.62
C HIS A 167 2.31 -26.74 -6.36
N SER A 168 2.16 -28.07 -6.15
CA SER A 168 1.04 -28.78 -6.72
C SER A 168 -0.29 -28.37 -6.10
N PRO A 169 -1.42 -28.58 -6.79
CA PRO A 169 -2.74 -28.31 -6.20
C PRO A 169 -2.95 -29.05 -4.87
N GLU A 170 -2.51 -30.29 -4.75
CA GLU A 170 -2.64 -31.12 -3.55
C GLU A 170 -1.86 -30.52 -2.38
N GLU A 171 -0.63 -30.06 -2.59
CA GLU A 171 0.18 -29.39 -1.58
C GLU A 171 -0.52 -28.10 -1.10
N ASN A 172 -0.97 -27.26 -2.02
CA ASN A 172 -1.67 -26.03 -1.71
C ASN A 172 -2.97 -26.27 -0.95
N LEU A 173 -3.78 -27.28 -1.34
CA LEU A 173 -5.03 -27.63 -0.66
C LEU A 173 -4.77 -28.17 0.74
N SER A 174 -3.72 -28.98 0.91
CA SER A 174 -3.30 -29.46 2.25
C SER A 174 -2.91 -28.29 3.16
N ASP A 175 -2.19 -27.29 2.63
CA ASP A 175 -1.82 -26.09 3.37
C ASP A 175 -3.03 -25.27 3.80
N LEU A 176 -4.02 -25.07 2.91
CA LEU A 176 -5.28 -24.39 3.23
C LEU A 176 -6.02 -25.10 4.36
N GLN A 177 -6.14 -26.45 4.29
CA GLN A 177 -6.82 -27.24 5.31
C GLN A 177 -6.13 -27.15 6.67
N ARG A 178 -4.79 -27.22 6.69
CA ARG A 178 -4.00 -27.04 7.92
C ARG A 178 -4.17 -25.63 8.50
N LEU A 179 -4.12 -24.60 7.65
CA LEU A 179 -4.34 -23.22 8.09
C LEU A 179 -5.71 -23.03 8.72
N LYS A 180 -6.78 -23.59 8.12
CA LYS A 180 -8.13 -23.49 8.67
C LYS A 180 -8.29 -24.25 9.98
N THR A 181 -7.61 -25.39 10.12
CA THR A 181 -7.61 -26.19 11.34
C THR A 181 -6.89 -25.45 12.49
N ASP A 182 -5.70 -24.92 12.23
CA ASP A 182 -4.85 -24.33 13.27
C ASP A 182 -5.24 -22.87 13.60
N PHE A 183 -5.89 -22.17 12.66
CA PHE A 183 -6.31 -20.77 12.79
C PHE A 183 -7.78 -20.57 12.41
N PRO A 184 -8.75 -21.21 13.11
CA PRO A 184 -10.16 -21.22 12.70
C PRO A 184 -10.81 -19.83 12.64
N ASN A 185 -10.28 -18.86 13.39
CA ASN A 185 -10.79 -17.48 13.45
C ASN A 185 -10.14 -16.54 12.40
N LYS A 186 -9.13 -17.02 11.67
CA LYS A 186 -8.50 -16.24 10.60
C LYS A 186 -9.20 -16.48 9.27
N VAL A 187 -9.20 -15.44 8.43
CA VAL A 187 -9.87 -15.51 7.12
C VAL A 187 -8.89 -16.04 6.09
N ILE A 188 -9.26 -17.14 5.45
CA ILE A 188 -8.51 -17.75 4.37
C ILE A 188 -9.24 -17.49 3.05
N VAL A 189 -8.63 -16.66 2.21
CA VAL A 189 -9.10 -16.43 0.85
C VAL A 189 -8.25 -17.30 -0.09
N ALA A 190 -8.88 -18.22 -0.80
CA ALA A 190 -8.19 -19.03 -1.79
C ALA A 190 -8.23 -18.32 -3.15
N SER A 191 -7.06 -17.86 -3.62
CA SER A 191 -6.93 -17.31 -4.97
C SER A 191 -6.78 -18.45 -5.97
N ILE A 192 -7.60 -18.46 -7.04
CA ILE A 192 -7.61 -19.51 -8.06
C ILE A 192 -7.50 -18.93 -9.46
N MET A 193 -6.96 -19.73 -10.40
CA MET A 193 -6.92 -19.45 -11.82
C MET A 193 -6.98 -20.76 -12.62
N GLY A 194 -7.94 -20.89 -13.52
CA GLY A 194 -8.07 -21.99 -14.46
C GLY A 194 -7.90 -21.51 -15.91
N GLU A 195 -7.74 -22.44 -16.82
CA GLU A 195 -7.66 -22.23 -18.28
C GLU A 195 -8.99 -22.56 -18.96
N THR A 196 -9.75 -23.51 -18.40
CA THR A 196 -11.03 -23.97 -18.93
C THR A 196 -12.17 -23.82 -17.93
N ASP A 197 -13.40 -23.93 -18.40
CA ASP A 197 -14.61 -23.88 -17.57
C ASP A 197 -14.59 -24.94 -16.48
N GLU A 198 -14.13 -26.14 -16.84
CA GLU A 198 -14.02 -27.28 -15.94
C GLU A 198 -12.99 -27.01 -14.84
N GLU A 199 -11.84 -26.43 -15.19
CA GLU A 199 -10.80 -26.09 -14.23
C GLU A 199 -11.26 -25.03 -13.23
N TRP A 200 -11.90 -23.95 -13.68
CA TRP A 200 -12.45 -22.92 -12.80
C TRP A 200 -13.47 -23.49 -11.82
N THR A 201 -14.37 -24.36 -12.32
CA THR A 201 -15.41 -25.01 -11.51
C THR A 201 -14.80 -25.99 -10.50
N GLU A 202 -13.83 -26.81 -10.94
CA GLU A 202 -13.20 -27.81 -10.09
C GLU A 202 -12.28 -27.17 -9.02
N LEU A 203 -11.49 -26.15 -9.38
CA LEU A 203 -10.70 -25.42 -8.39
C LEU A 203 -11.57 -24.81 -7.31
N ALA A 204 -12.71 -24.20 -7.68
CA ALA A 204 -13.68 -23.65 -6.72
C ALA A 204 -14.20 -24.73 -5.75
N ARG A 205 -14.53 -25.93 -6.27
CA ARG A 205 -14.99 -27.06 -5.46
C ARG A 205 -13.90 -27.54 -4.49
N LEU A 206 -12.68 -27.68 -4.98
CA LEU A 206 -11.53 -28.18 -4.20
C LEU A 206 -11.14 -27.21 -3.06
N VAL A 207 -11.01 -25.91 -3.31
CA VAL A 207 -10.66 -24.93 -2.27
C VAL A 207 -11.78 -24.76 -1.24
N THR A 208 -13.04 -24.94 -1.65
CA THR A 208 -14.18 -24.98 -0.72
C THR A 208 -14.08 -26.18 0.23
N ALA A 209 -13.78 -27.36 -0.31
CA ALA A 209 -13.59 -28.56 0.49
C ALA A 209 -12.36 -28.47 1.42
N ALA A 210 -11.33 -27.73 1.04
CA ALA A 210 -10.16 -27.46 1.85
C ALA A 210 -10.40 -26.42 2.96
N GLY A 211 -11.58 -25.79 3.03
CA GLY A 211 -11.98 -24.91 4.13
C GLY A 211 -11.66 -23.42 3.91
N ALA A 212 -11.54 -22.97 2.67
CA ALA A 212 -11.48 -21.55 2.37
C ALA A 212 -12.76 -20.84 2.85
N ASP A 213 -12.65 -19.55 3.22
CA ASP A 213 -13.79 -18.71 3.60
C ASP A 213 -14.30 -17.88 2.42
N ILE A 214 -13.42 -17.52 1.50
CA ILE A 214 -13.69 -16.70 0.31
C ILE A 214 -12.86 -17.27 -0.85
N ILE A 215 -13.38 -17.20 -2.08
CA ILE A 215 -12.62 -17.51 -3.29
C ILE A 215 -12.26 -16.21 -4.01
N GLU A 216 -10.96 -15.98 -4.31
CA GLU A 216 -10.53 -14.89 -5.18
C GLU A 216 -10.29 -15.43 -6.60
N CYS A 217 -11.04 -14.91 -7.60
CA CYS A 217 -10.80 -15.18 -9.00
C CYS A 217 -9.67 -14.27 -9.52
N ASN A 218 -8.52 -14.83 -9.87
CA ASN A 218 -7.38 -14.07 -10.38
C ASN A 218 -7.47 -13.86 -11.90
N PHE A 219 -8.21 -12.85 -12.33
CA PHE A 219 -8.34 -12.45 -13.74
C PHE A 219 -7.22 -11.51 -14.21
N SER A 220 -6.10 -11.44 -13.52
CA SER A 220 -5.25 -10.24 -13.64
C SER A 220 -3.75 -10.50 -13.66
N CYS A 221 -3.29 -11.75 -13.68
CA CYS A 221 -1.86 -12.07 -13.69
C CYS A 221 -1.20 -11.57 -14.99
N PRO A 222 -0.25 -10.60 -14.94
CA PRO A 222 0.33 -10.02 -16.15
C PRO A 222 1.39 -10.89 -16.81
N GLN A 223 1.87 -11.95 -16.13
CA GLN A 223 2.88 -12.88 -16.63
C GLN A 223 2.29 -14.13 -17.28
N MET A 224 1.01 -14.41 -17.05
CA MET A 224 0.32 -15.50 -17.71
C MET A 224 -0.21 -14.98 -19.05
N VAL A 225 0.47 -15.39 -20.12
CA VAL A 225 0.19 -14.95 -21.50
C VAL A 225 -0.35 -16.12 -22.30
N GLY A 226 -1.53 -15.96 -22.84
CA GLY A 226 -2.22 -16.96 -23.69
C GLY A 226 -3.67 -16.54 -23.92
N ASP A 227 -4.28 -17.02 -24.98
CA ASP A 227 -5.70 -16.77 -25.25
C ASP A 227 -6.54 -17.32 -24.08
N GLY A 228 -7.14 -16.42 -23.29
CA GLY A 228 -7.99 -16.79 -22.17
C GLY A 228 -7.29 -16.90 -20.81
N LEU A 229 -6.06 -16.39 -20.63
CA LEU A 229 -5.32 -16.43 -19.37
C LEU A 229 -5.01 -15.04 -18.78
N GLY A 230 -4.94 -14.96 -17.47
CA GLY A 230 -4.39 -13.84 -16.71
C GLY A 230 -5.01 -12.49 -17.06
N SER A 231 -4.15 -11.50 -17.37
CA SER A 231 -4.61 -10.14 -17.64
C SER A 231 -5.45 -9.98 -18.91
N ASP A 232 -5.42 -10.93 -19.81
CA ASP A 232 -6.22 -10.90 -21.05
C ASP A 232 -7.67 -11.23 -20.73
N VAL A 233 -7.94 -12.16 -19.82
CA VAL A 233 -9.27 -12.38 -19.24
C VAL A 233 -9.79 -11.12 -18.56
N GLY A 234 -8.97 -10.50 -17.68
CA GLY A 234 -9.38 -9.32 -16.91
C GLY A 234 -9.70 -8.07 -17.72
N GLN A 235 -9.29 -8.04 -19.00
CA GLN A 235 -9.60 -6.97 -19.95
C GLN A 235 -10.86 -7.26 -20.79
N ASN A 236 -11.37 -8.50 -20.76
CA ASN A 236 -12.53 -8.93 -21.50
C ASN A 236 -13.73 -9.15 -20.56
N PRO A 237 -14.73 -8.26 -20.56
CA PRO A 237 -15.89 -8.36 -19.65
C PRO A 237 -16.68 -9.68 -19.82
N ASP A 238 -16.80 -10.20 -21.03
CA ASP A 238 -17.52 -11.43 -21.28
C ASP A 238 -16.83 -12.64 -20.65
N LEU A 239 -15.51 -12.72 -20.75
CA LEU A 239 -14.72 -13.78 -20.10
C LEU A 239 -14.74 -13.64 -18.57
N VAL A 240 -14.63 -12.42 -18.05
CA VAL A 240 -14.73 -12.17 -16.61
C VAL A 240 -16.06 -12.64 -16.05
N LYS A 241 -17.17 -12.29 -16.71
CA LYS A 241 -18.50 -12.76 -16.34
C LYS A 241 -18.58 -14.29 -16.40
N HIS A 242 -18.20 -14.87 -17.53
CA HIS A 242 -18.30 -16.29 -17.81
C HIS A 242 -17.52 -17.14 -16.77
N TYR A 243 -16.26 -16.83 -16.50
CA TYR A 243 -15.47 -17.58 -15.52
C TYR A 243 -15.95 -17.34 -14.08
N THR A 244 -16.49 -16.16 -13.76
CA THR A 244 -17.15 -15.94 -12.47
C THR A 244 -18.36 -16.88 -12.31
N GLU A 245 -19.18 -17.06 -13.35
CA GLU A 245 -20.29 -18.02 -13.37
C GLU A 245 -19.81 -19.47 -13.19
N CYS A 246 -18.68 -19.85 -13.79
CA CYS A 246 -18.06 -21.16 -13.60
C CYS A 246 -17.65 -21.41 -12.13
N VAL A 247 -17.01 -20.42 -11.49
CA VAL A 247 -16.65 -20.50 -10.07
C VAL A 247 -17.89 -20.64 -9.19
N LYS A 248 -18.95 -19.87 -9.47
CA LYS A 248 -20.23 -19.95 -8.71
C LYS A 248 -20.95 -21.29 -8.90
N LYS A 249 -20.73 -22.02 -10.00
CA LYS A 249 -21.22 -23.41 -10.16
C LYS A 249 -20.48 -24.38 -9.26
N GLY A 250 -19.17 -24.15 -9.01
CA GLY A 250 -18.34 -25.03 -8.19
C GLY A 250 -18.43 -24.78 -6.68
N SER A 251 -18.95 -23.61 -6.25
CA SER A 251 -18.92 -23.22 -4.83
C SER A 251 -20.06 -22.29 -4.44
N SER A 252 -20.51 -22.41 -3.19
CA SER A 252 -21.42 -21.46 -2.53
C SER A 252 -20.71 -20.36 -1.74
N LEU A 253 -19.38 -20.41 -1.65
CA LEU A 253 -18.60 -19.37 -0.95
C LEU A 253 -18.73 -18.01 -1.63
N PRO A 254 -18.51 -16.92 -0.88
CA PRO A 254 -18.36 -15.60 -1.47
C PRO A 254 -17.21 -15.55 -2.48
N VAL A 255 -17.45 -14.90 -3.64
CA VAL A 255 -16.48 -14.77 -4.73
C VAL A 255 -15.98 -13.34 -4.85
N LEU A 256 -14.68 -13.15 -4.75
CA LEU A 256 -13.95 -11.89 -4.88
C LEU A 256 -13.27 -11.86 -6.27
N ALA A 257 -13.68 -10.95 -7.15
CA ALA A 257 -13.06 -10.82 -8.46
C ALA A 257 -11.89 -9.85 -8.43
N LYS A 258 -10.66 -10.31 -8.74
CA LYS A 258 -9.46 -9.48 -8.74
C LYS A 258 -9.14 -8.92 -10.11
N MET A 259 -9.17 -7.57 -10.18
CA MET A 259 -9.08 -6.81 -11.43
C MET A 259 -7.64 -6.42 -11.79
N THR A 260 -7.39 -6.37 -13.10
CA THR A 260 -6.14 -5.86 -13.69
C THR A 260 -6.17 -4.34 -13.81
N PRO A 261 -5.09 -3.63 -13.44
CA PRO A 261 -4.97 -2.18 -13.71
C PRO A 261 -4.50 -1.87 -15.13
N ASN A 262 -4.24 -2.88 -15.95
CA ASN A 262 -3.76 -2.72 -17.34
C ASN A 262 -4.92 -2.46 -18.30
N ILE A 263 -5.82 -1.56 -17.90
CA ILE A 263 -7.05 -1.19 -18.59
C ILE A 263 -7.39 0.29 -18.34
N GLY A 264 -8.16 0.90 -19.20
CA GLY A 264 -8.62 2.29 -19.03
C GLY A 264 -9.75 2.43 -18.00
N ASN A 265 -10.79 1.63 -18.14
CA ASN A 265 -12.01 1.64 -17.32
C ASN A 265 -12.21 0.29 -16.66
N MET A 266 -11.81 0.20 -15.38
CA MET A 266 -11.92 -1.05 -14.61
C MET A 266 -13.36 -1.36 -14.22
N GLU A 267 -14.24 -0.37 -14.19
CA GLU A 267 -15.67 -0.52 -13.85
C GLU A 267 -16.37 -1.49 -14.80
N VAL A 268 -15.99 -1.51 -16.07
CA VAL A 268 -16.63 -2.37 -17.08
C VAL A 268 -16.47 -3.86 -16.77
N PRO A 269 -15.25 -4.42 -16.61
CA PRO A 269 -15.09 -5.81 -16.20
C PRO A 269 -15.53 -6.06 -14.75
N ALA A 270 -15.49 -5.07 -13.85
CA ALA A 270 -15.98 -5.22 -12.47
C ALA A 270 -17.52 -5.42 -12.46
N ILE A 271 -18.28 -4.66 -13.23
CA ILE A 271 -19.72 -4.85 -13.41
C ILE A 271 -20.02 -6.24 -14.02
N ALA A 272 -19.21 -6.66 -15.00
CA ALA A 272 -19.34 -7.98 -15.60
C ALA A 272 -19.11 -9.11 -14.59
N ALA A 273 -18.11 -8.99 -13.70
CA ALA A 273 -17.88 -9.93 -12.61
C ALA A 273 -19.09 -10.03 -11.67
N VAL A 274 -19.65 -8.89 -11.25
CA VAL A 274 -20.85 -8.85 -10.40
C VAL A 274 -22.05 -9.49 -11.10
N ASN A 275 -22.23 -9.22 -12.40
CA ASN A 275 -23.27 -9.87 -13.22
C ASN A 275 -23.04 -11.37 -13.38
N GLY A 276 -21.81 -11.86 -13.25
CA GLY A 276 -21.45 -13.28 -13.20
C GLY A 276 -21.60 -13.91 -11.81
N GLY A 277 -21.96 -13.12 -10.79
CA GLY A 277 -22.20 -13.57 -9.42
C GLY A 277 -21.07 -13.30 -8.44
N ALA A 278 -20.08 -12.45 -8.76
CA ALA A 278 -19.08 -12.00 -7.79
C ALA A 278 -19.74 -11.20 -6.66
N ASP A 279 -19.37 -11.51 -5.43
CA ASP A 279 -19.88 -10.88 -4.21
C ASP A 279 -19.03 -9.65 -3.79
N GLY A 280 -17.85 -9.49 -4.37
CA GLY A 280 -16.94 -8.36 -4.12
C GLY A 280 -15.87 -8.21 -5.20
N ILE A 281 -15.17 -7.06 -5.19
CA ILE A 281 -14.11 -6.72 -6.13
C ILE A 281 -12.83 -6.41 -5.40
N ALA A 282 -11.70 -7.01 -5.84
CA ALA A 282 -10.35 -6.67 -5.39
C ALA A 282 -9.59 -5.89 -6.47
N ALA A 283 -8.96 -4.80 -6.11
CA ALA A 283 -8.12 -4.00 -7.01
C ALA A 283 -7.01 -3.28 -6.23
N ILE A 284 -5.82 -3.26 -6.80
CA ILE A 284 -5.39 -3.62 -8.14
C ILE A 284 -4.37 -4.77 -8.10
N ASN A 285 -4.26 -5.53 -9.19
CA ASN A 285 -3.06 -6.34 -9.43
C ASN A 285 -1.91 -5.43 -9.91
N THR A 286 -0.80 -5.99 -10.37
CA THR A 286 0.39 -5.25 -10.78
C THR A 286 0.26 -4.59 -12.17
N ILE A 287 0.95 -3.46 -12.34
CA ILE A 287 0.96 -2.70 -13.60
C ILE A 287 2.10 -3.22 -14.48
N LYS A 288 1.86 -3.43 -15.75
CA LYS A 288 2.90 -3.85 -16.70
C LYS A 288 4.00 -2.78 -16.82
N CYS A 289 5.28 -3.18 -16.64
CA CYS A 289 6.44 -2.27 -16.70
C CYS A 289 7.73 -2.93 -17.21
N ILE A 290 8.71 -2.08 -17.49
CA ILE A 290 10.14 -2.37 -17.58
C ILE A 290 10.85 -1.42 -16.63
N THR A 291 11.76 -1.90 -15.78
CA THR A 291 12.46 -1.10 -14.76
C THR A 291 13.63 -0.29 -15.28
N GLY A 292 14.22 -0.68 -16.40
CA GLY A 292 15.31 0.06 -17.06
C GLY A 292 16.45 -0.83 -17.53
N PHE A 293 17.51 -0.16 -18.00
CA PHE A 293 18.70 -0.78 -18.56
C PHE A 293 19.96 -0.16 -17.95
N ASP A 294 21.00 -0.98 -17.77
CA ASP A 294 22.36 -0.51 -17.61
C ASP A 294 22.88 -0.06 -19.00
N MET A 295 23.13 1.21 -19.14
CA MET A 295 23.50 1.82 -20.43
C MET A 295 24.94 1.55 -20.84
N GLU A 296 25.80 1.10 -19.91
CA GLU A 296 27.20 0.77 -20.22
C GLU A 296 27.32 -0.52 -21.04
N ASN A 297 26.45 -1.48 -20.77
CA ASN A 297 26.47 -2.78 -21.42
C ASN A 297 25.16 -3.14 -22.15
N MET A 298 24.18 -2.22 -22.15
CA MET A 298 22.85 -2.39 -22.77
C MET A 298 22.07 -3.58 -22.21
N GLN A 299 22.32 -3.95 -20.95
CA GLN A 299 21.64 -5.05 -20.27
C GLN A 299 20.47 -4.55 -19.44
N PRO A 300 19.30 -5.23 -19.42
CA PRO A 300 18.22 -4.89 -18.51
C PRO A 300 18.65 -5.16 -17.06
N TYR A 301 18.18 -4.31 -16.10
CA TYR A 301 18.52 -4.48 -14.68
C TYR A 301 18.07 -5.83 -14.11
N ASN A 302 16.93 -6.35 -14.58
CA ASN A 302 16.45 -7.69 -14.23
C ASN A 302 16.60 -8.62 -15.45
N ALA A 303 17.84 -8.98 -15.75
CA ALA A 303 18.16 -9.85 -16.88
C ALA A 303 18.04 -11.33 -16.50
N VAL A 304 17.31 -12.09 -17.31
CA VAL A 304 17.29 -13.54 -17.35
C VAL A 304 17.89 -13.96 -18.68
N SER A 305 19.08 -14.55 -18.68
CA SER A 305 19.84 -14.87 -19.89
C SER A 305 19.91 -13.67 -20.87
N GLU A 306 20.36 -12.52 -20.36
CA GLU A 306 20.51 -11.24 -21.07
C GLU A 306 19.21 -10.58 -21.56
N LYS A 307 18.04 -11.12 -21.23
CA LYS A 307 16.74 -10.62 -21.65
C LYS A 307 15.87 -10.22 -20.44
N THR A 308 14.91 -9.37 -20.68
CA THR A 308 13.82 -9.07 -19.73
C THR A 308 12.48 -9.12 -20.45
N SER A 309 11.42 -9.17 -19.66
CA SER A 309 10.05 -9.07 -20.17
C SER A 309 9.32 -7.90 -19.56
N VAL A 310 8.24 -7.47 -20.21
CA VAL A 310 7.22 -6.61 -19.57
C VAL A 310 6.52 -7.43 -18.50
N SER A 311 6.55 -6.95 -17.26
CA SER A 311 6.04 -7.71 -16.12
C SER A 311 5.47 -6.81 -15.01
N GLY A 312 5.04 -7.41 -13.90
CA GLY A 312 4.26 -6.73 -12.89
C GLY A 312 5.05 -5.73 -12.04
N TYR A 313 4.58 -4.48 -11.96
CA TYR A 313 5.09 -3.41 -11.11
C TYR A 313 4.17 -3.14 -9.93
N SER A 314 4.73 -3.05 -8.75
CA SER A 314 4.05 -2.85 -7.47
C SER A 314 4.83 -1.90 -6.55
N GLY A 315 4.47 -1.82 -5.28
CA GLY A 315 5.11 -0.96 -4.29
C GLY A 315 4.46 0.42 -4.21
N LYS A 316 5.06 1.32 -3.45
CA LYS A 316 4.50 2.64 -3.12
C LYS A 316 4.14 3.48 -4.33
N ALA A 317 4.89 3.34 -5.42
CA ALA A 317 4.69 4.10 -6.65
C ALA A 317 3.32 3.88 -7.30
N VAL A 318 2.68 2.72 -7.11
CA VAL A 318 1.38 2.42 -7.73
C VAL A 318 0.18 2.91 -6.92
N LYS A 319 0.37 3.34 -5.67
CA LYS A 319 -0.75 3.76 -4.79
C LYS A 319 -1.69 4.79 -5.42
N PRO A 320 -1.23 5.89 -6.04
CA PRO A 320 -2.14 6.87 -6.64
C PRO A 320 -3.03 6.29 -7.74
N ILE A 321 -2.51 5.32 -8.49
CA ILE A 321 -3.25 4.63 -9.56
C ILE A 321 -4.29 3.69 -8.93
N ALA A 322 -3.90 2.94 -7.89
CA ALA A 322 -4.82 2.08 -7.16
C ALA A 322 -5.98 2.86 -6.54
N LEU A 323 -5.69 3.98 -5.85
CA LEU A 323 -6.72 4.87 -5.27
C LEU A 323 -7.68 5.41 -6.33
N ARG A 324 -7.19 5.73 -7.54
CA ARG A 324 -8.04 6.15 -8.68
C ARG A 324 -9.04 5.05 -9.02
N PHE A 325 -8.60 3.81 -9.25
CA PHE A 325 -9.50 2.71 -9.63
C PHE A 325 -10.51 2.37 -8.52
N ILE A 326 -10.08 2.36 -7.26
CA ILE A 326 -10.99 2.18 -6.12
C ILE A 326 -12.05 3.28 -6.08
N SER A 327 -11.66 4.54 -6.23
CA SER A 327 -12.58 5.67 -6.23
C SER A 327 -13.59 5.59 -7.38
N ASP A 328 -13.14 5.22 -8.58
CA ASP A 328 -14.01 5.11 -9.75
C ASP A 328 -15.07 4.01 -9.55
N MET A 329 -14.66 2.82 -9.08
CA MET A 329 -15.58 1.72 -8.78
C MET A 329 -16.53 2.06 -7.63
N ALA A 330 -16.06 2.67 -6.55
CA ALA A 330 -16.90 3.03 -5.41
C ALA A 330 -17.96 4.09 -5.74
N ARG A 331 -17.72 4.89 -6.79
CA ARG A 331 -18.64 5.93 -7.29
C ARG A 331 -19.53 5.45 -8.45
N CYS A 332 -19.25 4.26 -8.98
CA CYS A 332 -20.04 3.65 -10.04
C CYS A 332 -21.41 3.21 -9.51
N GLY A 333 -22.49 3.65 -10.13
CA GLY A 333 -23.85 3.37 -9.69
C GLY A 333 -24.21 1.87 -9.73
N GLU A 334 -23.70 1.16 -10.74
CA GLU A 334 -23.91 -0.28 -10.94
C GLU A 334 -23.15 -1.13 -9.90
N LEU A 335 -22.08 -0.60 -9.30
CA LEU A 335 -21.30 -1.25 -8.25
C LEU A 335 -21.68 -0.76 -6.83
N LYS A 336 -22.77 -0.01 -6.71
CA LYS A 336 -23.22 0.50 -5.41
C LYS A 336 -23.50 -0.62 -4.43
N GLY A 337 -22.79 -0.59 -3.28
CA GLY A 337 -22.93 -1.59 -2.22
C GLY A 337 -22.10 -2.85 -2.42
N VAL A 338 -21.37 -2.99 -3.51
CA VAL A 338 -20.43 -4.09 -3.74
C VAL A 338 -19.21 -3.88 -2.86
N PRO A 339 -18.83 -4.85 -2.00
CA PRO A 339 -17.62 -4.77 -1.18
C PRO A 339 -16.35 -4.64 -2.01
N LEU A 340 -15.47 -3.72 -1.62
CA LEU A 340 -14.18 -3.49 -2.29
C LEU A 340 -13.03 -3.90 -1.37
N SER A 341 -12.05 -4.62 -1.93
CA SER A 341 -10.77 -4.95 -1.32
C SER A 341 -9.64 -4.14 -1.97
N GLY A 342 -8.98 -3.28 -1.21
CA GLY A 342 -7.98 -2.34 -1.73
C GLY A 342 -6.57 -2.92 -1.73
N ILE A 343 -5.88 -2.85 -2.88
CA ILE A 343 -4.52 -3.37 -3.06
C ILE A 343 -3.68 -2.37 -3.84
N GLY A 344 -2.42 -2.17 -3.43
CA GLY A 344 -1.43 -1.40 -4.21
C GLY A 344 -0.76 -0.28 -3.43
N GLY A 345 0.48 -0.49 -3.04
CA GLY A 345 1.35 0.51 -2.43
C GLY A 345 1.02 0.90 -1.00
N ILE A 346 0.32 0.05 -0.26
CA ILE A 346 0.04 0.22 1.17
C ILE A 346 1.30 -0.16 1.96
N GLU A 347 1.87 0.81 2.68
CA GLU A 347 3.02 0.63 3.57
C GLU A 347 2.71 1.05 5.00
N THR A 348 1.85 2.05 5.18
CA THR A 348 1.52 2.65 6.48
C THR A 348 0.03 2.55 6.77
N TRP A 349 -0.35 2.75 8.04
CA TRP A 349 -1.76 2.88 8.44
C TRP A 349 -2.47 4.01 7.66
N HIS A 350 -1.74 5.08 7.34
CA HIS A 350 -2.29 6.21 6.59
C HIS A 350 -2.68 5.79 5.16
N ASP A 351 -1.80 5.03 4.47
CA ASP A 351 -2.12 4.50 3.15
C ASP A 351 -3.39 3.62 3.21
N ALA A 352 -3.47 2.72 4.20
CA ALA A 352 -4.66 1.88 4.40
C ALA A 352 -5.93 2.70 4.65
N ALA A 353 -5.84 3.75 5.50
CA ALA A 353 -6.95 4.63 5.79
C ALA A 353 -7.47 5.37 4.54
N GLU A 354 -6.59 5.72 3.58
CA GLU A 354 -6.99 6.32 2.31
C GLU A 354 -7.85 5.35 1.47
N PHE A 355 -7.44 4.08 1.36
CA PHE A 355 -8.24 3.05 0.68
C PHE A 355 -9.61 2.85 1.35
N ILE A 356 -9.64 2.76 2.67
CA ILE A 356 -10.88 2.59 3.44
C ILE A 356 -11.78 3.82 3.26
N ALA A 357 -11.23 5.02 3.35
CA ALA A 357 -11.99 6.26 3.14
C ALA A 357 -12.54 6.40 1.72
N LEU A 358 -11.96 5.71 0.73
CA LEU A 358 -12.46 5.62 -0.65
C LEU A 358 -13.37 4.40 -0.89
N GLY A 359 -13.79 3.65 0.15
CA GLY A 359 -14.83 2.65 0.05
C GLY A 359 -14.39 1.20 0.25
N CYS A 360 -13.10 0.93 0.49
CA CYS A 360 -12.65 -0.43 0.75
C CYS A 360 -13.12 -0.93 2.13
N GLY A 361 -13.70 -2.12 2.16
CA GLY A 361 -14.04 -2.83 3.39
C GLY A 361 -12.82 -3.50 4.02
N ASN A 362 -11.87 -3.96 3.21
CA ASN A 362 -10.58 -4.45 3.67
C ASN A 362 -9.44 -4.02 2.73
N VAL A 363 -8.20 -4.29 3.14
CA VAL A 363 -7.00 -3.96 2.36
C VAL A 363 -6.03 -5.14 2.36
N GLN A 364 -5.32 -5.30 1.25
CA GLN A 364 -4.34 -6.36 1.07
C GLN A 364 -2.93 -5.77 0.85
N VAL A 365 -1.93 -6.38 1.47
CA VAL A 365 -0.54 -5.89 1.49
C VAL A 365 0.42 -6.98 1.01
N THR A 366 1.34 -6.61 0.10
CA THR A 366 2.41 -7.50 -0.40
C THR A 366 3.79 -6.87 -0.24
N THR A 367 4.12 -5.89 -1.08
CA THR A 367 5.49 -5.35 -1.25
C THR A 367 6.06 -4.80 0.06
N ALA A 368 5.25 -4.16 0.89
CA ALA A 368 5.70 -3.69 2.21
C ALA A 368 6.06 -4.85 3.14
N VAL A 369 5.35 -5.97 3.07
CA VAL A 369 5.69 -7.18 3.84
C VAL A 369 7.00 -7.80 3.32
N MET A 370 7.20 -7.88 2.01
CA MET A 370 8.46 -8.35 1.42
C MET A 370 9.65 -7.50 1.88
N GLN A 371 9.46 -6.18 2.00
CA GLN A 371 10.51 -5.25 2.38
C GLN A 371 10.78 -5.20 3.89
N TYR A 372 9.73 -5.27 4.72
CA TYR A 372 9.82 -4.97 6.16
C TYR A 372 9.41 -6.12 7.06
N GLY A 373 8.83 -7.18 6.50
CA GLY A 373 8.32 -8.36 7.22
C GLY A 373 6.90 -8.21 7.76
N TYR A 374 6.30 -9.31 8.19
CA TYR A 374 4.93 -9.35 8.74
C TYR A 374 4.73 -8.46 9.96
N ARG A 375 5.79 -8.11 10.67
CA ARG A 375 5.78 -7.25 11.88
C ARG A 375 5.23 -5.84 11.67
N ILE A 376 5.07 -5.37 10.42
CA ILE A 376 4.46 -4.07 10.14
C ILE A 376 3.00 -3.99 10.56
N ILE A 377 2.35 -5.12 10.76
CA ILE A 377 0.95 -5.19 11.22
C ILE A 377 0.74 -4.45 12.55
N ASP A 378 1.72 -4.49 13.46
CA ASP A 378 1.65 -3.75 14.72
C ASP A 378 1.45 -2.25 14.49
N ASP A 379 2.19 -1.68 13.52
CA ASP A 379 2.15 -0.26 13.20
C ASP A 379 0.91 0.10 12.38
N LEU A 380 0.45 -0.80 11.52
CA LEU A 380 -0.79 -0.64 10.76
C LEU A 380 -2.01 -0.58 11.71
N ILE A 381 -2.12 -1.54 12.62
CA ILE A 381 -3.22 -1.62 13.59
C ILE A 381 -3.18 -0.44 14.56
N SER A 382 -2.06 -0.24 15.26
CA SER A 382 -1.97 0.79 16.29
C SER A 382 -2.07 2.20 15.72
N GLY A 383 -1.49 2.47 14.55
CA GLY A 383 -1.57 3.77 13.90
C GLY A 383 -2.99 4.09 13.41
N LEU A 384 -3.71 3.10 12.84
CA LEU A 384 -5.10 3.29 12.43
C LEU A 384 -6.02 3.53 13.63
N LYS A 385 -5.86 2.77 14.72
CA LYS A 385 -6.60 2.98 15.97
C LYS A 385 -6.34 4.36 16.55
N ALA A 386 -5.08 4.82 16.65
CA ALA A 386 -4.72 6.15 17.14
C ALA A 386 -5.35 7.26 16.28
N TYR A 387 -5.35 7.11 14.96
CA TYR A 387 -6.04 8.04 14.07
C TYR A 387 -7.55 8.07 14.32
N MET A 388 -8.20 6.92 14.40
CA MET A 388 -9.64 6.82 14.64
C MET A 388 -10.02 7.41 16.00
N GLN A 389 -9.25 7.14 17.07
CA GLN A 389 -9.45 7.74 18.40
C GLN A 389 -9.39 9.27 18.33
N ARG A 390 -8.33 9.84 17.71
CA ARG A 390 -8.19 11.29 17.53
C ARG A 390 -9.34 11.91 16.74
N LYS A 391 -9.91 11.16 15.78
CA LYS A 391 -11.06 11.57 14.98
C LYS A 391 -12.41 11.23 15.60
N LYS A 392 -12.44 10.57 16.75
CA LYS A 392 -13.65 10.09 17.42
C LYS A 392 -14.49 9.15 16.54
N ILE A 393 -13.80 8.30 15.78
CA ILE A 393 -14.38 7.22 14.98
C ILE A 393 -14.26 5.94 15.79
N PHE A 394 -15.36 5.34 16.21
CA PHE A 394 -15.35 4.19 17.10
C PHE A 394 -15.42 2.84 16.36
N ARG A 395 -15.94 2.83 15.14
CA ARG A 395 -16.06 1.63 14.31
C ARG A 395 -15.41 1.90 12.96
N LEU A 396 -14.64 0.93 12.45
CA LEU A 396 -13.99 1.04 11.15
C LEU A 396 -15.00 1.28 10.02
N GLN A 397 -16.18 0.69 10.11
CA GLN A 397 -17.25 0.86 9.13
C GLN A 397 -17.65 2.34 8.94
N ASP A 398 -17.52 3.18 9.95
CA ASP A 398 -17.84 4.61 9.87
C ASP A 398 -16.78 5.41 9.06
N LEU A 399 -15.61 4.81 8.79
CA LEU A 399 -14.58 5.38 7.93
C LEU A 399 -14.75 4.96 6.47
N VAL A 400 -15.40 3.82 6.21
CA VAL A 400 -15.57 3.28 4.85
C VAL A 400 -16.34 4.27 3.97
N GLY A 401 -15.71 4.72 2.88
CA GLY A 401 -16.30 5.65 1.94
C GLY A 401 -16.44 7.11 2.43
N ALA A 402 -15.97 7.44 3.65
CA ALA A 402 -16.13 8.77 4.22
C ALA A 402 -15.47 9.90 3.39
N GLY A 403 -14.47 9.56 2.58
CA GLY A 403 -13.76 10.47 1.69
C GLY A 403 -14.43 10.70 0.33
N LEU A 404 -15.31 9.81 -0.11
CA LEU A 404 -15.89 9.83 -1.47
C LEU A 404 -16.64 11.14 -1.80
N LYS A 405 -17.31 11.73 -0.81
CA LYS A 405 -18.01 13.02 -0.98
C LYS A 405 -17.10 14.17 -1.40
N ASN A 406 -15.80 14.03 -1.23
CA ASN A 406 -14.79 15.04 -1.60
C ASN A 406 -14.14 14.77 -2.97
N VAL A 407 -14.54 13.69 -3.64
CA VAL A 407 -14.10 13.36 -5.00
C VAL A 407 -15.18 13.81 -5.98
N THR A 408 -14.79 14.56 -7.01
CA THR A 408 -15.71 15.09 -8.00
C THR A 408 -15.09 15.10 -9.39
N GLU A 409 -15.91 15.29 -10.40
CA GLU A 409 -15.43 15.43 -11.78
C GLU A 409 -14.65 16.74 -11.98
N PRO A 410 -13.68 16.79 -12.91
CA PRO A 410 -12.82 17.96 -13.13
C PRO A 410 -13.58 19.23 -13.50
N ASP A 411 -14.71 19.13 -14.19
CA ASP A 411 -15.57 20.25 -14.59
C ASP A 411 -16.31 20.88 -13.41
N LYS A 412 -16.57 20.11 -12.35
CA LYS A 412 -17.25 20.55 -11.11
C LYS A 412 -16.31 21.19 -10.09
N LEU A 413 -14.99 21.19 -10.35
CA LEU A 413 -14.03 21.86 -9.46
C LEU A 413 -14.18 23.37 -9.50
N ASP A 414 -14.12 24.05 -8.32
CA ASP A 414 -14.17 25.50 -8.23
C ASP A 414 -12.98 26.15 -8.95
N ARG A 415 -13.28 26.89 -10.01
CA ARG A 415 -12.32 27.65 -10.81
C ARG A 415 -12.36 29.14 -10.54
N THR A 416 -13.28 29.62 -9.71
CA THR A 416 -13.51 31.06 -9.43
C THR A 416 -12.64 31.58 -8.29
N THR A 417 -12.15 30.69 -7.43
CA THR A 417 -11.29 31.04 -6.31
C THR A 417 -9.89 30.43 -6.45
N ALA A 418 -8.92 30.98 -5.74
CA ALA A 418 -7.55 30.51 -5.67
C ALA A 418 -6.99 30.61 -4.25
N THR A 419 -5.96 29.83 -3.97
CA THR A 419 -5.05 30.02 -2.82
C THR A 419 -3.70 30.48 -3.34
N TYR A 420 -2.98 31.28 -2.57
CA TYR A 420 -1.67 31.79 -2.92
C TYR A 420 -0.60 31.35 -1.94
N PRO A 421 0.68 31.25 -2.34
CA PRO A 421 1.77 30.86 -1.44
C PRO A 421 1.97 31.92 -0.34
N VAL A 422 2.21 31.43 0.88
CA VAL A 422 2.59 32.25 2.04
C VAL A 422 3.98 31.80 2.48
N PHE A 423 4.95 32.72 2.47
CA PHE A 423 6.34 32.43 2.73
C PHE A 423 6.69 32.67 4.21
N ASP A 424 7.13 31.62 4.90
CA ASP A 424 7.74 31.73 6.24
C ASP A 424 9.23 32.09 6.07
N LYS A 425 9.54 33.36 6.21
CA LYS A 425 10.90 33.88 6.07
C LYS A 425 11.87 33.35 7.17
N LYS A 426 11.36 32.97 8.36
CA LYS A 426 12.16 32.42 9.45
C LYS A 426 12.61 31.00 9.14
N ARG A 427 11.72 30.19 8.59
CA ARG A 427 12.00 28.82 8.19
C ARG A 427 12.76 28.71 6.86
N CYS A 428 12.71 29.74 6.03
CA CYS A 428 13.36 29.78 4.72
C CYS A 428 14.89 29.78 4.86
N ILE A 429 15.57 28.88 4.17
CA ILE A 429 17.03 28.74 4.14
C ILE A 429 17.71 29.48 2.97
N GLY A 430 16.96 30.21 2.13
CA GLY A 430 17.50 30.98 1.01
C GLY A 430 17.98 30.15 -0.21
N CYS A 431 17.57 28.89 -0.34
CA CYS A 431 18.06 27.97 -1.39
C CYS A 431 17.62 28.29 -2.82
N GLY A 432 16.69 29.20 -3.04
CA GLY A 432 16.22 29.66 -4.36
C GLY A 432 15.40 28.67 -5.19
N ARG A 433 15.20 27.42 -4.75
CA ARG A 433 14.48 26.38 -5.53
C ARG A 433 13.08 26.81 -5.96
N CYS A 434 12.34 27.53 -5.11
CA CYS A 434 11.01 28.05 -5.42
C CYS A 434 11.03 29.08 -6.56
N CYS A 435 12.09 29.91 -6.64
CA CYS A 435 12.29 30.84 -7.73
C CYS A 435 12.56 30.10 -9.05
N LEU A 436 13.52 29.16 -9.05
CA LEU A 436 13.85 28.37 -10.24
C LEU A 436 12.60 27.65 -10.79
N SER A 437 11.87 26.95 -9.94
CA SER A 437 10.66 26.23 -10.35
C SER A 437 9.56 27.16 -10.85
N CYS A 438 9.41 28.36 -10.24
CA CYS A 438 8.42 29.32 -10.68
C CYS A 438 8.83 30.01 -11.99
N ARG A 439 10.14 30.27 -12.18
CA ARG A 439 10.69 30.88 -13.39
C ARG A 439 10.56 29.96 -14.60
N ASP A 440 10.94 28.69 -14.44
CA ASP A 440 11.10 27.75 -15.56
C ASP A 440 9.87 26.85 -15.75
N GLY A 441 9.15 26.52 -14.69
CA GLY A 441 7.99 25.62 -14.72
C GLY A 441 6.66 26.25 -14.26
N GLY A 442 6.62 27.56 -13.97
CA GLY A 442 5.44 28.24 -13.45
C GLY A 442 5.18 29.58 -14.14
N HIS A 443 4.86 30.60 -13.34
CA HIS A 443 4.34 31.88 -13.83
C HIS A 443 5.27 33.07 -13.52
N GLN A 444 6.54 32.84 -13.21
CA GLN A 444 7.57 33.88 -12.98
C GLN A 444 7.18 34.91 -11.88
N ALA A 445 6.47 34.41 -10.88
CA ALA A 445 5.90 35.18 -9.77
C ALA A 445 6.80 35.28 -8.55
N ILE A 446 8.03 34.72 -8.59
CA ILE A 446 8.96 34.70 -7.48
C ILE A 446 10.34 35.13 -7.99
N ASP A 447 10.89 36.19 -7.42
CA ASP A 447 12.28 36.58 -7.55
C ASP A 447 13.05 36.22 -6.28
N ILE A 448 14.37 36.42 -6.29
CA ILE A 448 15.26 36.29 -5.13
C ILE A 448 15.83 37.66 -4.80
N SER A 449 15.74 38.05 -3.53
CA SER A 449 16.41 39.24 -3.00
C SER A 449 17.91 38.99 -2.76
N ASP A 450 18.68 40.04 -2.48
CA ASP A 450 20.12 39.96 -2.25
C ASP A 450 20.49 39.09 -1.04
N ASP A 451 19.57 38.97 -0.06
CA ASP A 451 19.71 38.08 1.10
C ASP A 451 19.27 36.63 0.82
N GLY A 452 19.00 36.27 -0.45
CA GLY A 452 18.59 34.95 -0.88
C GLY A 452 17.11 34.58 -0.59
N LYS A 453 16.30 35.50 -0.08
CA LYS A 453 14.92 35.23 0.26
C LYS A 453 13.97 35.44 -0.94
N PRO A 454 12.85 34.69 -0.99
CA PRO A 454 11.88 34.85 -2.08
C PRO A 454 11.15 36.21 -1.99
N VAL A 455 11.09 36.91 -3.11
CA VAL A 455 10.28 38.12 -3.34
C VAL A 455 9.07 37.75 -4.20
N PHE A 456 7.90 37.82 -3.59
CA PHE A 456 6.65 37.39 -4.24
C PHE A 456 5.97 38.49 -5.05
N LYS A 457 5.72 38.23 -6.32
CA LYS A 457 4.99 39.07 -7.25
C LYS A 457 3.56 38.56 -7.41
N GLY A 458 2.67 38.95 -6.50
CA GLY A 458 1.31 38.44 -6.46
C GLY A 458 0.46 38.65 -7.71
N SER A 459 0.76 39.69 -8.52
CA SER A 459 0.07 39.99 -9.79
C SER A 459 0.32 38.94 -10.88
N LYS A 460 1.44 38.22 -10.81
CA LYS A 460 1.80 37.17 -11.77
C LYS A 460 1.39 35.74 -11.28
N CYS A 461 1.06 35.62 -10.02
CA CYS A 461 0.82 34.27 -9.42
C CYS A 461 -0.60 33.79 -9.73
N VAL A 462 -0.73 32.57 -10.24
CA VAL A 462 -2.01 31.90 -10.50
C VAL A 462 -2.39 30.90 -9.40
N GLY A 463 -1.58 30.75 -8.35
CA GLY A 463 -1.87 29.82 -7.24
C GLY A 463 -1.59 28.34 -7.53
N CYS A 464 -0.66 28.01 -8.43
CA CYS A 464 -0.35 26.61 -8.79
C CYS A 464 0.38 25.83 -7.68
N HIS A 465 1.01 26.51 -6.72
CA HIS A 465 1.74 25.93 -5.58
C HIS A 465 2.94 25.03 -5.91
N LEU A 466 3.48 25.04 -7.13
CA LEU A 466 4.70 24.32 -7.46
C LEU A 466 5.87 24.69 -6.50
N CYS A 467 5.96 25.97 -6.14
CA CYS A 467 6.94 26.46 -5.17
C CYS A 467 6.87 25.77 -3.80
N SER A 468 5.67 25.38 -3.32
CA SER A 468 5.51 24.65 -2.06
C SER A 468 6.02 23.22 -2.16
N LEU A 469 5.80 22.55 -3.30
CA LEU A 469 6.21 21.17 -3.54
C LEU A 469 7.72 20.99 -3.59
N VAL A 470 8.45 22.00 -4.09
CA VAL A 470 9.92 21.95 -4.23
C VAL A 470 10.66 22.51 -3.02
N CYS A 471 9.96 23.05 -2.02
CA CYS A 471 10.60 23.64 -0.84
C CYS A 471 11.12 22.55 0.10
N PRO A 472 12.47 22.41 0.28
CA PRO A 472 13.04 21.29 1.05
C PRO A 472 12.74 21.37 2.54
N VAL A 473 12.42 22.57 3.05
CA VAL A 473 12.17 22.81 4.48
C VAL A 473 10.69 23.13 4.77
N GLY A 474 9.80 23.04 3.78
CA GLY A 474 8.39 23.33 3.93
C GLY A 474 8.07 24.75 4.41
N ALA A 475 8.89 25.75 3.98
CA ALA A 475 8.74 27.17 4.36
C ALA A 475 7.63 27.89 3.57
N ILE A 476 6.85 27.20 2.74
CA ILE A 476 5.84 27.82 1.88
C ILE A 476 4.48 27.15 2.12
N GLY A 477 3.60 27.85 2.81
CA GLY A 477 2.23 27.44 3.09
C GLY A 477 1.23 27.93 2.03
N LYS A 478 -0.06 27.76 2.32
CA LYS A 478 -1.19 28.21 1.49
C LYS A 478 -2.00 29.28 2.22
N SER A 479 -2.43 30.33 1.51
CA SER A 479 -3.39 31.29 2.02
C SER A 479 -4.80 30.67 2.19
N LYS A 480 -5.73 31.39 2.83
CA LYS A 480 -7.16 31.14 2.66
C LYS A 480 -7.55 31.31 1.19
N ARG A 481 -8.62 30.64 0.75
CA ARG A 481 -9.17 30.82 -0.59
C ARG A 481 -9.72 32.23 -0.77
N VAL A 482 -9.42 32.86 -1.89
CA VAL A 482 -9.91 34.19 -2.26
C VAL A 482 -10.41 34.18 -3.70
N LYS A 483 -11.32 35.08 -4.07
CA LYS A 483 -11.76 35.25 -5.47
C LYS A 483 -10.54 35.54 -6.34
N LYS A 484 -10.46 34.90 -7.48
CA LYS A 484 -9.43 35.26 -8.50
C LYS A 484 -9.63 36.69 -8.90
N LYS A 485 -8.53 37.44 -9.03
CA LYS A 485 -8.56 38.73 -9.73
C LYS A 485 -8.77 38.41 -11.22
N MET A 486 -9.87 38.94 -11.78
CA MET A 486 -10.08 38.93 -13.23
C MET A 486 -9.05 39.81 -13.89
#